data_d26e00344baa19b8c9078647d1321298
#
_entry.id   d26e00344baa19b8c9078647d1321298
#
_cell.length_a   1.000
_cell.length_b   1.000
_cell.length_c   1.000
_cell.angle_alpha   90.00
_cell.angle_beta   90.00
_cell.angle_gamma   90.00
#
_symmetry.space_group_name_H-M   'P 1'
#
loop_
_entity.id
_entity.type
_entity.pdbx_description
1 polymer ?
#
loop_
_entity_poly.entity_id
_entity_poly.type
_entity_poly.pdbx_seq_one_letter_code
_entity_poly.pdbx_strand_id
1 'polypeptide(L)'
;MSAPGRVWRNLPAKAKAKVGAVLFGLFLLAAVIGPQVMPYDPSYANPDPSLLMARPSAQHLLGTTQTGQDVLSQLLVGIRLTIELALLVGVIATAAAVLVGVTSAFLGGFWDEFLSLVSNVFLVIPALPLLILLLGYLPQRGQLPTIIVLSVLGWPWGARVVRAQTLMIRNRDFIAAARESGERGWRIIAFDIIPNEVSLIAASFVNTVLYAIGASVALAFVGLTDLNSWSLGTILYWAQGQQALQLGAWWWFVPPGVAVALIGTSLVLLNTGIDELGSPRLRATRGAARIAGRRVWPTDPTPVLAQLTASRGRLGGFLHSFSRGSLLDETTPAGGELR
;
A
#
# COMPACT_ATOMS: atom_id res chain seq x y z
N MET A 1 -28.50 12.75 2.21
CA MET A 1 -27.29 12.34 2.95
C MET A 1 -26.15 12.15 1.96
N SER A 2 -25.24 13.12 1.87
CA SER A 2 -24.05 13.04 0.99
C SER A 2 -23.06 12.04 1.59
N ALA A 3 -22.83 10.92 0.90
CA ALA A 3 -21.93 9.87 1.38
C ALA A 3 -20.51 10.42 1.59
N PRO A 4 -19.91 10.28 2.78
CA PRO A 4 -18.57 10.81 3.09
C PRO A 4 -17.48 10.32 2.13
N GLY A 5 -17.68 9.22 1.44
CA GLY A 5 -16.74 8.67 0.46
C GLY A 5 -16.53 9.51 -0.81
N ARG A 6 -17.41 10.47 -1.14
CA ARG A 6 -17.23 11.34 -2.32
C ARG A 6 -16.19 12.44 -2.07
N VAL A 7 -16.10 12.96 -0.84
CA VAL A 7 -15.15 14.01 -0.50
C VAL A 7 -13.70 13.52 -0.59
N TRP A 8 -13.43 12.32 -0.09
CA TRP A 8 -12.11 11.69 -0.12
C TRP A 8 -11.64 11.34 -1.54
N ARG A 9 -12.56 10.95 -2.43
CA ARG A 9 -12.23 10.61 -3.82
C ARG A 9 -11.79 11.83 -4.64
N ASN A 10 -12.26 13.02 -4.29
CA ASN A 10 -12.00 14.26 -5.03
C ASN A 10 -10.83 15.09 -4.49
N LEU A 11 -10.19 14.67 -3.38
CA LEU A 11 -8.99 15.35 -2.88
C LEU A 11 -7.82 15.17 -3.87
N PRO A 12 -7.05 16.24 -4.14
CA PRO A 12 -5.83 16.12 -4.93
C PRO A 12 -4.85 15.18 -4.23
N ALA A 13 -4.08 14.36 -4.98
CA ALA A 13 -3.18 13.37 -4.39
C ALA A 13 -2.14 14.00 -3.46
N LYS A 14 -1.69 15.24 -3.74
CA LYS A 14 -0.84 16.01 -2.82
C LYS A 14 -1.48 16.26 -1.46
N ALA A 15 -2.80 16.48 -1.40
CA ALA A 15 -3.50 16.65 -0.13
C ALA A 15 -3.63 15.33 0.60
N LYS A 16 -3.90 14.23 -0.12
CA LYS A 16 -3.94 12.87 0.46
C LYS A 16 -2.59 12.50 1.05
N ALA A 17 -1.49 12.75 0.31
CA ALA A 17 -0.13 12.51 0.79
C ALA A 17 0.20 13.33 2.05
N LYS A 18 -0.16 14.62 2.08
CA LYS A 18 0.06 15.47 3.26
C LYS A 18 -0.72 14.93 4.46
N VAL A 19 -1.99 14.57 4.28
CA VAL A 19 -2.80 13.97 5.36
C VAL A 19 -2.18 12.66 5.84
N GLY A 20 -1.77 11.78 4.92
CA GLY A 20 -1.08 10.53 5.26
C GLY A 20 0.21 10.77 6.02
N ALA A 21 1.05 11.72 5.56
CA ALA A 21 2.32 12.05 6.21
C ALA A 21 2.12 12.65 7.61
N VAL A 22 1.15 13.56 7.78
CA VAL A 22 0.83 14.15 9.10
C VAL A 22 0.31 13.06 10.04
N LEU A 23 -0.63 12.23 9.57
CA LEU A 23 -1.22 11.18 10.39
C LEU A 23 -0.17 10.14 10.81
N PHE A 24 0.67 9.68 9.87
CA PHE A 24 1.77 8.76 10.17
C PHE A 24 2.81 9.41 11.09
N GLY A 25 3.14 10.68 10.86
CA GLY A 25 4.03 11.47 11.73
C GLY A 25 3.53 11.57 13.17
N LEU A 26 2.21 11.72 13.37
CA LEU A 26 1.61 11.70 14.71
C LEU A 26 1.77 10.31 15.38
N PHE A 27 1.63 9.23 14.63
CA PHE A 27 1.87 7.88 15.16
C PHE A 27 3.35 7.63 15.45
N LEU A 28 4.27 8.14 14.63
CA LEU A 28 5.71 8.11 14.93
C LEU A 28 6.03 8.90 16.21
N LEU A 29 5.43 10.07 16.37
CA LEU A 29 5.58 10.88 17.58
C LEU A 29 5.03 10.13 18.80
N ALA A 30 3.85 9.52 18.68
CA ALA A 30 3.26 8.68 19.71
C ALA A 30 4.14 7.45 20.05
N ALA A 31 4.78 6.84 19.05
CA ALA A 31 5.71 5.72 19.25
C ALA A 31 6.97 6.14 20.04
N VAL A 32 7.47 7.36 19.83
CA VAL A 32 8.67 7.87 20.51
C VAL A 32 8.33 8.40 21.90
N ILE A 33 7.31 9.24 22.03
CA ILE A 33 6.96 9.96 23.25
C ILE A 33 6.05 9.11 24.15
N GLY A 34 5.18 8.27 23.57
CA GLY A 34 4.16 7.52 24.30
C GLY A 34 4.68 6.75 25.51
N PRO A 35 5.74 5.94 25.38
CA PRO A 35 6.30 5.21 26.52
C PRO A 35 6.90 6.10 27.62
N GLN A 36 7.19 7.36 27.32
CA GLN A 36 7.75 8.30 28.30
C GLN A 36 6.66 9.04 29.08
N VAL A 37 5.46 9.15 28.49
CA VAL A 37 4.31 9.86 29.08
C VAL A 37 3.21 8.91 29.54
N MET A 38 3.42 7.59 29.45
CA MET A 38 2.44 6.61 29.91
C MET A 38 2.18 6.79 31.42
N PRO A 39 0.91 6.81 31.85
CA PRO A 39 0.57 7.10 33.24
C PRO A 39 0.89 5.95 34.20
N TYR A 40 0.89 4.70 33.68
CA TYR A 40 1.09 3.49 34.49
C TYR A 40 2.01 2.50 33.79
N ASP A 41 2.59 1.56 34.55
CA ASP A 41 3.27 0.40 33.95
C ASP A 41 2.25 -0.48 33.21
N PRO A 42 2.41 -0.72 31.89
CA PRO A 42 1.46 -1.50 31.10
C PRO A 42 1.35 -2.96 31.56
N SER A 43 2.35 -3.48 32.26
CA SER A 43 2.41 -4.86 32.75
C SER A 43 1.93 -5.01 34.21
N TYR A 44 1.73 -3.90 34.91
CA TYR A 44 1.30 -3.94 36.31
C TYR A 44 -0.16 -4.34 36.41
N ALA A 45 -0.41 -5.54 36.89
CA ALA A 45 -1.75 -6.03 37.23
C ALA A 45 -2.19 -5.47 38.58
N ASN A 46 -3.29 -4.74 38.61
CA ASN A 46 -3.79 -4.16 39.85
C ASN A 46 -4.73 -5.16 40.53
N PRO A 47 -4.45 -5.56 41.81
CA PRO A 47 -5.27 -6.53 42.53
C PRO A 47 -6.60 -5.96 43.04
N ASP A 48 -6.83 -4.64 42.93
CA ASP A 48 -8.07 -4.01 43.39
C ASP A 48 -9.26 -4.47 42.52
N PRO A 49 -10.27 -5.16 43.13
CA PRO A 49 -11.45 -5.62 42.38
C PRO A 49 -12.21 -4.50 41.65
N SER A 50 -12.15 -3.26 42.18
CA SER A 50 -12.82 -2.11 41.56
C SER A 50 -12.21 -1.66 40.23
N LEU A 51 -10.95 -2.05 40.00
CA LEU A 51 -10.18 -1.73 38.78
C LEU A 51 -10.19 -2.86 37.74
N LEU A 52 -10.79 -4.00 38.04
CA LEU A 52 -10.94 -5.08 37.07
C LEU A 52 -11.99 -4.72 36.05
N MET A 53 -11.60 -4.64 34.75
CA MET A 53 -12.47 -4.20 33.65
C MET A 53 -13.19 -2.87 33.93
N ALA A 54 -12.53 -1.95 34.63
CA ALA A 54 -13.09 -0.64 34.93
C ALA A 54 -13.25 0.19 33.64
N ARG A 55 -14.40 0.88 33.56
CA ARG A 55 -14.72 1.77 32.43
C ARG A 55 -13.77 2.96 32.36
N PRO A 56 -13.65 3.60 31.18
CA PRO A 56 -12.91 4.85 31.06
C PRO A 56 -13.28 5.86 32.14
N SER A 57 -12.26 6.40 32.81
CA SER A 57 -12.38 7.34 33.93
C SER A 57 -11.27 8.38 33.89
N ALA A 58 -11.29 9.37 34.78
CA ALA A 58 -10.22 10.37 34.89
C ALA A 58 -8.87 9.77 35.32
N GLN A 59 -8.87 8.64 36.05
CA GLN A 59 -7.66 7.93 36.45
C GLN A 59 -7.17 7.00 35.33
N HIS A 60 -8.06 6.29 34.64
CA HIS A 60 -7.79 5.39 33.51
C HIS A 60 -8.55 5.86 32.27
N LEU A 61 -7.93 6.72 31.47
CA LEU A 61 -8.59 7.38 30.33
C LEU A 61 -9.22 6.43 29.31
N LEU A 62 -8.56 5.28 29.07
CA LEU A 62 -9.10 4.21 28.23
C LEU A 62 -9.55 2.99 29.05
N GLY A 63 -9.83 3.18 30.36
CA GLY A 63 -10.23 2.06 31.21
C GLY A 63 -9.13 1.05 31.47
N THR A 64 -9.49 -0.09 32.03
CA THR A 64 -8.58 -1.16 32.41
C THR A 64 -8.95 -2.51 31.79
N THR A 65 -7.98 -3.43 31.81
CA THR A 65 -8.14 -4.81 31.36
C THR A 65 -8.80 -5.68 32.44
N GLN A 66 -9.02 -6.96 32.15
CA GLN A 66 -9.54 -7.93 33.13
C GLN A 66 -8.62 -8.10 34.35
N THR A 67 -7.33 -7.83 34.21
CA THR A 67 -6.32 -7.89 35.28
C THR A 67 -6.02 -6.52 35.90
N GLY A 68 -6.84 -5.49 35.62
CA GLY A 68 -6.70 -4.14 36.14
C GLY A 68 -5.54 -3.34 35.55
N GLN A 69 -4.95 -3.78 34.42
CA GLN A 69 -3.90 -3.07 33.70
C GLN A 69 -4.46 -1.89 32.91
N ASP A 70 -3.71 -0.80 32.82
CA ASP A 70 -4.15 0.41 32.09
C ASP A 70 -4.06 0.24 30.55
N VAL A 71 -5.21 0.37 29.89
CA VAL A 71 -5.32 0.18 28.43
C VAL A 71 -4.59 1.28 27.66
N LEU A 72 -4.56 2.53 28.15
CA LEU A 72 -3.86 3.62 27.49
C LEU A 72 -2.35 3.38 27.47
N SER A 73 -1.78 2.96 28.59
CA SER A 73 -0.35 2.64 28.72
C SER A 73 0.04 1.50 27.79
N GLN A 74 -0.79 0.43 27.74
CA GLN A 74 -0.60 -0.67 26.78
C GLN A 74 -0.67 -0.18 25.32
N LEU A 75 -1.62 0.68 24.97
CA LEU A 75 -1.78 1.23 23.63
C LEU A 75 -0.56 2.04 23.19
N LEU A 76 -0.03 2.89 24.06
CA LEU A 76 1.15 3.73 23.75
C LEU A 76 2.40 2.88 23.48
N VAL A 77 2.66 1.89 24.33
CA VAL A 77 3.74 0.92 24.12
C VAL A 77 3.48 0.06 22.89
N GLY A 78 2.22 -0.34 22.68
CA GLY A 78 1.80 -1.16 21.54
C GLY A 78 2.01 -0.47 20.19
N ILE A 79 1.73 0.82 20.10
CA ILE A 79 2.03 1.63 18.92
C ILE A 79 3.53 1.61 18.64
N ARG A 80 4.38 1.84 19.65
CA ARG A 80 5.84 1.83 19.51
C ARG A 80 6.33 0.48 18.98
N LEU A 81 6.03 -0.61 19.67
CA LEU A 81 6.53 -1.94 19.30
C LEU A 81 6.08 -2.37 17.90
N THR A 82 4.83 -2.06 17.54
CA THR A 82 4.30 -2.39 16.21
C THR A 82 4.98 -1.58 15.11
N ILE A 83 5.19 -0.27 15.29
CA ILE A 83 5.84 0.59 14.31
C ILE A 83 7.33 0.27 14.20
N GLU A 84 8.03 0.05 15.31
CA GLU A 84 9.44 -0.31 15.35
C GLU A 84 9.69 -1.61 14.57
N LEU A 85 8.92 -2.66 14.85
CA LEU A 85 8.98 -3.92 14.10
C LEU A 85 8.76 -3.68 12.60
N ALA A 86 7.71 -2.95 12.24
CA ALA A 86 7.34 -2.75 10.85
C ALA A 86 8.38 -1.93 10.07
N LEU A 87 8.98 -0.91 10.69
CA LEU A 87 10.06 -0.13 10.08
C LEU A 87 11.32 -0.95 9.88
N LEU A 88 11.72 -1.78 10.86
CA LEU A 88 12.87 -2.68 10.74
C LEU A 88 12.67 -3.70 9.62
N VAL A 89 11.51 -4.35 9.58
CA VAL A 89 11.15 -5.25 8.45
C VAL A 89 11.17 -4.49 7.13
N GLY A 90 10.58 -3.29 7.10
CA GLY A 90 10.55 -2.42 5.93
C GLY A 90 11.96 -2.14 5.37
N VAL A 91 12.89 -1.75 6.23
CA VAL A 91 14.29 -1.47 5.85
C VAL A 91 14.97 -2.73 5.33
N ILE A 92 14.94 -3.82 6.09
CA ILE A 92 15.67 -5.06 5.77
C ILE A 92 15.12 -5.68 4.48
N ALA A 93 13.79 -5.85 4.38
CA ALA A 93 13.17 -6.48 3.23
C ALA A 93 13.27 -5.61 1.96
N THR A 94 13.15 -4.28 2.08
CA THR A 94 13.33 -3.39 0.92
C THR A 94 14.79 -3.36 0.46
N ALA A 95 15.76 -3.34 1.38
CA ALA A 95 17.18 -3.44 1.02
C ALA A 95 17.47 -4.75 0.27
N ALA A 96 16.96 -5.88 0.76
CA ALA A 96 17.08 -7.17 0.08
C ALA A 96 16.41 -7.15 -1.30
N ALA A 97 15.20 -6.56 -1.39
CA ALA A 97 14.47 -6.43 -2.66
C ALA A 97 15.25 -5.60 -3.70
N VAL A 98 15.84 -4.49 -3.28
CA VAL A 98 16.67 -3.63 -4.16
C VAL A 98 17.93 -4.38 -4.60
N LEU A 99 18.65 -4.99 -3.65
CA LEU A 99 19.86 -5.76 -3.96
C LEU A 99 19.57 -6.88 -4.96
N VAL A 100 18.56 -7.70 -4.70
CA VAL A 100 18.21 -8.82 -5.58
C VAL A 100 17.65 -8.33 -6.91
N GLY A 101 16.71 -7.38 -6.90
CA GLY A 101 16.04 -6.89 -8.10
C GLY A 101 16.99 -6.19 -9.06
N VAL A 102 17.82 -5.27 -8.56
CA VAL A 102 18.82 -4.53 -9.38
C VAL A 102 19.89 -5.47 -9.90
N THR A 103 20.46 -6.34 -9.03
CA THR A 103 21.52 -7.27 -9.41
C THR A 103 21.04 -8.24 -10.49
N SER A 104 19.86 -8.84 -10.31
CA SER A 104 19.21 -9.72 -11.28
C SER A 104 19.10 -9.03 -12.65
N ALA A 105 18.45 -7.87 -12.70
CA ALA A 105 18.22 -7.15 -13.94
C ALA A 105 19.51 -6.61 -14.59
N PHE A 106 20.49 -6.15 -13.80
CA PHE A 106 21.72 -5.56 -14.31
C PHE A 106 22.69 -6.61 -14.88
N LEU A 107 22.90 -7.74 -14.19
CA LEU A 107 23.78 -8.81 -14.64
C LEU A 107 23.17 -9.58 -15.81
N GLY A 108 21.89 -9.91 -15.75
CA GLY A 108 21.21 -10.73 -16.76
C GLY A 108 21.65 -12.19 -16.78
N GLY A 109 21.25 -12.93 -17.84
CA GLY A 109 21.66 -14.33 -18.06
C GLY A 109 21.31 -15.23 -16.88
N PHE A 110 22.24 -16.12 -16.52
CA PHE A 110 22.06 -17.11 -15.44
C PHE A 110 21.66 -16.48 -14.09
N TRP A 111 22.27 -15.34 -13.71
CA TRP A 111 21.94 -14.67 -12.43
C TRP A 111 20.52 -14.15 -12.40
N ASP A 112 20.04 -13.65 -13.54
CA ASP A 112 18.67 -13.17 -13.66
C ASP A 112 17.67 -14.33 -13.54
N GLU A 113 17.91 -15.43 -14.22
CA GLU A 113 17.06 -16.62 -14.17
C GLU A 113 17.04 -17.21 -12.75
N PHE A 114 18.20 -17.36 -12.13
CA PHE A 114 18.33 -17.94 -10.79
C PHE A 114 17.63 -17.08 -9.72
N LEU A 115 17.93 -15.76 -9.66
CA LEU A 115 17.34 -14.87 -8.66
C LEU A 115 15.83 -14.66 -8.87
N SER A 116 15.40 -14.68 -10.14
CA SER A 116 13.97 -14.66 -10.47
C SER A 116 13.28 -15.95 -10.08
N LEU A 117 13.90 -17.10 -10.27
CA LEU A 117 13.38 -18.39 -9.83
C LEU A 117 13.19 -18.40 -8.31
N VAL A 118 14.21 -18.01 -7.55
CA VAL A 118 14.13 -17.91 -6.09
C VAL A 118 12.98 -17.01 -5.67
N SER A 119 12.89 -15.79 -6.24
CA SER A 119 11.79 -14.87 -5.94
C SER A 119 10.42 -15.48 -6.25
N ASN A 120 10.29 -16.19 -7.37
CA ASN A 120 9.04 -16.83 -7.77
C ASN A 120 8.63 -17.96 -6.82
N VAL A 121 9.58 -18.77 -6.34
CA VAL A 121 9.31 -19.82 -5.35
C VAL A 121 8.68 -19.22 -4.09
N PHE A 122 9.27 -18.14 -3.55
CA PHE A 122 8.70 -17.44 -2.39
C PHE A 122 7.31 -16.86 -2.65
N LEU A 123 7.03 -16.36 -3.85
CA LEU A 123 5.73 -15.76 -4.20
C LEU A 123 4.61 -16.78 -4.43
N VAL A 124 4.95 -18.02 -4.78
CA VAL A 124 3.96 -19.11 -4.97
C VAL A 124 3.51 -19.68 -3.63
N ILE A 125 4.37 -19.68 -2.63
CA ILE A 125 4.04 -20.21 -1.31
C ILE A 125 3.08 -19.23 -0.60
N PRO A 126 1.94 -19.69 -0.07
CA PRO A 126 1.03 -18.82 0.67
C PRO A 126 1.73 -18.21 1.90
N ALA A 127 1.87 -16.89 1.95
CA ALA A 127 2.70 -16.20 2.94
C ALA A 127 2.24 -16.46 4.38
N LEU A 128 0.94 -16.33 4.69
CA LEU A 128 0.44 -16.51 6.06
C LEU A 128 0.65 -17.93 6.61
N PRO A 129 0.29 -19.01 5.90
CA PRO A 129 0.60 -20.37 6.34
C PRO A 129 2.10 -20.60 6.57
N LEU A 130 2.96 -20.09 5.68
CA LEU A 130 4.41 -20.21 5.85
C LEU A 130 4.92 -19.43 7.08
N LEU A 131 4.42 -18.24 7.32
CA LEU A 131 4.73 -17.45 8.51
C LEU A 131 4.35 -18.19 9.80
N ILE A 132 3.14 -18.76 9.85
CA ILE A 132 2.63 -19.54 10.97
C ILE A 132 3.53 -20.75 11.23
N LEU A 133 3.88 -21.47 10.17
CA LEU A 133 4.74 -22.65 10.27
C LEU A 133 6.14 -22.28 10.77
N LEU A 134 6.77 -21.28 10.16
CA LEU A 134 8.13 -20.88 10.55
C LEU A 134 8.19 -20.39 12.00
N LEU A 135 7.28 -19.49 12.41
CA LEU A 135 7.25 -19.00 13.78
C LEU A 135 6.81 -20.06 14.80
N GLY A 136 5.95 -21.00 14.39
CA GLY A 136 5.52 -22.11 15.25
C GLY A 136 6.64 -23.09 15.59
N TYR A 137 7.61 -23.27 14.70
CA TYR A 137 8.78 -24.15 14.92
C TYR A 137 9.94 -23.46 15.63
N LEU A 138 9.96 -22.12 15.71
CA LEU A 138 11.04 -21.43 16.40
C LEU A 138 10.94 -21.63 17.93
N PRO A 139 12.04 -22.00 18.60
CA PRO A 139 12.04 -22.26 20.03
C PRO A 139 11.87 -20.98 20.87
N GLN A 140 12.22 -19.84 20.30
CA GLN A 140 12.09 -18.55 20.95
C GLN A 140 11.01 -17.72 20.24
N ARG A 141 10.05 -17.24 21.01
CA ARG A 141 9.06 -16.27 20.55
C ARG A 141 9.51 -14.87 20.96
N GLY A 142 9.42 -13.91 20.07
CA GLY A 142 9.86 -12.55 20.35
C GLY A 142 9.81 -11.64 19.14
N GLN A 143 10.16 -10.38 19.36
CA GLN A 143 10.16 -9.37 18.29
C GLN A 143 11.23 -9.68 17.23
N LEU A 144 12.44 -10.08 17.64
CA LEU A 144 13.54 -10.35 16.72
C LEU A 144 13.26 -11.53 15.75
N PRO A 145 12.83 -12.74 16.21
CA PRO A 145 12.43 -13.81 15.30
C PRO A 145 11.33 -13.36 14.32
N THR A 146 10.35 -12.60 14.79
CA THR A 146 9.27 -12.08 13.93
C THR A 146 9.81 -11.15 12.85
N ILE A 147 10.74 -10.23 13.20
CA ILE A 147 11.39 -9.33 12.22
C ILE A 147 12.13 -10.14 11.16
N ILE A 148 12.93 -11.14 11.56
CA ILE A 148 13.72 -11.96 10.65
C ILE A 148 12.80 -12.70 9.66
N VAL A 149 11.78 -13.41 10.18
CA VAL A 149 10.88 -14.20 9.34
C VAL A 149 10.08 -13.30 8.38
N LEU A 150 9.54 -12.18 8.86
CA LEU A 150 8.82 -11.23 8.01
C LEU A 150 9.73 -10.60 6.95
N SER A 151 10.98 -10.30 7.29
CA SER A 151 11.95 -9.74 6.34
C SER A 151 12.33 -10.74 5.25
N VAL A 152 12.56 -12.01 5.63
CA VAL A 152 12.89 -13.10 4.69
C VAL A 152 11.74 -13.39 3.73
N LEU A 153 10.49 -13.17 4.14
CA LEU A 153 9.33 -13.42 3.29
C LEU A 153 8.81 -12.15 2.58
N GLY A 154 9.20 -10.96 3.05
CA GLY A 154 8.68 -9.68 2.54
C GLY A 154 9.38 -9.13 1.29
N TRP A 155 10.62 -9.55 0.99
CA TRP A 155 11.44 -8.98 -0.10
C TRP A 155 11.04 -9.40 -1.53
N PRO A 156 10.48 -10.60 -1.82
CA PRO A 156 10.40 -11.12 -3.19
C PRO A 156 9.47 -10.29 -4.09
N TRP A 157 8.35 -9.78 -3.54
CA TRP A 157 7.46 -8.91 -4.29
C TRP A 157 8.15 -7.61 -4.71
N GLY A 158 8.83 -6.95 -3.76
CA GLY A 158 9.61 -5.75 -4.03
C GLY A 158 10.73 -5.99 -5.06
N ALA A 159 11.45 -7.12 -4.95
CA ALA A 159 12.49 -7.49 -5.89
C ALA A 159 11.98 -7.62 -7.32
N ARG A 160 10.80 -8.23 -7.52
CA ARG A 160 10.16 -8.33 -8.84
C ARG A 160 9.84 -6.96 -9.43
N VAL A 161 9.31 -6.04 -8.59
CA VAL A 161 8.96 -4.67 -9.03
C VAL A 161 10.20 -3.88 -9.39
N VAL A 162 11.23 -3.90 -8.55
CA VAL A 162 12.53 -3.23 -8.79
C VAL A 162 13.20 -3.80 -10.03
N ARG A 163 13.24 -5.14 -10.17
CA ARG A 163 13.80 -5.81 -11.36
C ARG A 163 13.14 -5.32 -12.65
N ALA A 164 11.81 -5.23 -12.69
CA ALA A 164 11.08 -4.78 -13.87
C ALA A 164 11.46 -3.34 -14.25
N GLN A 165 11.62 -2.45 -13.28
CA GLN A 165 12.04 -1.07 -13.50
C GLN A 165 13.49 -0.99 -13.96
N THR A 166 14.40 -1.72 -13.32
CA THR A 166 15.83 -1.77 -13.66
C THR A 166 16.03 -2.26 -15.10
N LEU A 167 15.26 -3.25 -15.57
CA LEU A 167 15.30 -3.71 -16.96
C LEU A 167 14.94 -2.60 -17.95
N MET A 168 14.00 -1.71 -17.61
CA MET A 168 13.64 -0.57 -18.46
C MET A 168 14.74 0.51 -18.45
N ILE A 169 15.38 0.75 -17.31
CA ILE A 169 16.43 1.76 -17.17
C ILE A 169 17.72 1.27 -17.82
N ARG A 170 18.08 0.01 -17.65
CA ARG A 170 19.31 -0.61 -18.21
C ARG A 170 19.47 -0.40 -19.72
N ASN A 171 18.33 -0.31 -20.44
CA ASN A 171 18.31 -0.15 -21.91
C ASN A 171 18.27 1.32 -22.35
N ARG A 172 18.49 2.29 -21.44
CA ARG A 172 18.50 3.71 -21.78
C ARG A 172 19.87 4.13 -22.32
N ASP A 173 19.86 5.13 -23.20
CA ASP A 173 21.06 5.65 -23.89
C ASP A 173 22.16 6.11 -22.93
N PHE A 174 21.79 6.74 -21.79
CA PHE A 174 22.76 7.19 -20.81
C PHE A 174 23.49 6.03 -20.11
N ILE A 175 22.84 4.87 -19.93
CA ILE A 175 23.50 3.66 -19.39
C ILE A 175 24.44 3.05 -20.44
N ALA A 176 24.04 3.07 -21.72
CA ALA A 176 24.91 2.64 -22.81
C ALA A 176 26.19 3.52 -22.88
N ALA A 177 26.02 4.85 -22.83
CA ALA A 177 27.13 5.80 -22.82
C ALA A 177 28.08 5.61 -21.61
N ALA A 178 27.53 5.35 -20.41
CA ALA A 178 28.34 5.06 -19.22
C ALA A 178 29.19 3.78 -19.39
N ARG A 179 28.61 2.74 -20.01
CA ARG A 179 29.33 1.49 -20.31
C ARG A 179 30.44 1.70 -21.36
N GLU A 180 30.15 2.46 -22.43
CA GLU A 180 31.12 2.81 -23.48
C GLU A 180 32.27 3.65 -22.93
N SER A 181 32.00 4.51 -21.93
CA SER A 181 33.00 5.29 -21.19
C SER A 181 33.86 4.44 -20.24
N GLY A 182 33.57 3.12 -20.14
CA GLY A 182 34.33 2.19 -19.31
C GLY A 182 33.99 2.28 -17.81
N GLU A 183 32.83 2.82 -17.42
CA GLU A 183 32.43 2.87 -16.03
C GLU A 183 32.19 1.48 -15.44
N ARG A 184 32.58 1.31 -14.18
CA ARG A 184 32.40 0.02 -13.46
C ARG A 184 30.92 -0.22 -13.16
N GLY A 185 30.46 -1.47 -13.34
CA GLY A 185 29.04 -1.84 -13.16
C GLY A 185 28.45 -1.41 -11.82
N TRP A 186 29.17 -1.56 -10.69
CA TRP A 186 28.68 -1.12 -9.37
C TRP A 186 28.45 0.41 -9.32
N ARG A 187 29.27 1.19 -10.05
CA ARG A 187 29.12 2.64 -10.11
C ARG A 187 27.88 3.03 -10.91
N ILE A 188 27.65 2.39 -12.04
CA ILE A 188 26.42 2.55 -12.83
C ILE A 188 25.19 2.23 -11.97
N ILE A 189 25.23 1.12 -11.22
CA ILE A 189 24.13 0.76 -10.31
C ILE A 189 23.89 1.85 -9.27
N ALA A 190 24.94 2.28 -8.56
CA ALA A 190 24.80 3.18 -7.42
C ALA A 190 24.46 4.63 -7.80
N PHE A 191 24.98 5.13 -8.95
CA PHE A 191 24.86 6.54 -9.32
C PHE A 191 23.88 6.80 -10.47
N ASP A 192 23.60 5.79 -11.33
CA ASP A 192 22.72 5.97 -12.48
C ASP A 192 21.40 5.21 -12.35
N ILE A 193 21.40 3.98 -11.79
CA ILE A 193 20.18 3.18 -11.70
C ILE A 193 19.39 3.51 -10.42
N ILE A 194 19.98 3.31 -9.24
CA ILE A 194 19.28 3.49 -7.95
C ILE A 194 18.70 4.90 -7.79
N PRO A 195 19.40 6.01 -8.13
CA PRO A 195 18.83 7.34 -8.01
C PRO A 195 17.61 7.58 -8.92
N ASN A 196 17.54 6.89 -10.06
CA ASN A 196 16.39 6.96 -10.96
C ASN A 196 15.20 6.09 -10.51
N GLU A 197 15.41 5.21 -9.53
CA GLU A 197 14.39 4.32 -8.96
C GLU A 197 13.94 4.73 -7.54
N VAL A 198 14.47 5.82 -6.97
CA VAL A 198 14.20 6.24 -5.58
C VAL A 198 12.71 6.32 -5.27
N SER A 199 11.89 6.86 -6.17
CA SER A 199 10.43 6.94 -5.94
C SER A 199 9.76 5.55 -5.88
N LEU A 200 10.22 4.61 -6.71
CA LEU A 200 9.73 3.23 -6.71
C LEU A 200 10.19 2.49 -5.45
N ILE A 201 11.46 2.67 -5.05
CA ILE A 201 12.02 2.08 -3.84
C ILE A 201 11.28 2.61 -2.61
N ALA A 202 11.00 3.92 -2.55
CA ALA A 202 10.21 4.52 -1.47
C ALA A 202 8.77 3.98 -1.40
N ALA A 203 8.10 3.82 -2.55
CA ALA A 203 6.79 3.19 -2.61
C ALA A 203 6.84 1.72 -2.17
N SER A 204 7.85 0.96 -2.60
CA SER A 204 8.06 -0.42 -2.16
C SER A 204 8.30 -0.51 -0.65
N PHE A 205 9.07 0.41 -0.08
CA PHE A 205 9.30 0.49 1.37
C PHE A 205 7.99 0.70 2.14
N VAL A 206 7.17 1.67 1.74
CA VAL A 206 5.87 1.94 2.39
C VAL A 206 4.95 0.72 2.30
N ASN A 207 4.89 0.05 1.14
CA ASN A 207 4.12 -1.17 0.98
C ASN A 207 4.63 -2.31 1.86
N THR A 208 5.95 -2.46 2.00
CA THR A 208 6.56 -3.47 2.88
C THR A 208 6.28 -3.20 4.35
N VAL A 209 6.33 -1.92 4.77
CA VAL A 209 5.93 -1.52 6.14
C VAL A 209 4.45 -1.84 6.40
N LEU A 210 3.56 -1.52 5.45
CA LEU A 210 2.15 -1.85 5.55
C LEU A 210 1.91 -3.37 5.65
N TYR A 211 2.61 -4.17 4.83
CA TYR A 211 2.60 -5.62 4.91
C TYR A 211 3.06 -6.11 6.30
N ALA A 212 4.16 -5.56 6.80
CA ALA A 212 4.73 -5.97 8.10
C ALA A 212 3.77 -5.67 9.26
N ILE A 213 3.08 -4.53 9.27
CA ILE A 213 2.06 -4.21 10.28
C ILE A 213 0.93 -5.23 10.20
N GLY A 214 0.36 -5.44 9.03
CA GLY A 214 -0.75 -6.37 8.86
C GLY A 214 -0.39 -7.80 9.27
N ALA A 215 0.77 -8.30 8.82
CA ALA A 215 1.25 -9.64 9.14
C ALA A 215 1.60 -9.80 10.62
N SER A 216 2.29 -8.82 11.24
CA SER A 216 2.64 -8.88 12.67
C SER A 216 1.41 -8.87 13.58
N VAL A 217 0.41 -8.02 13.25
CA VAL A 217 -0.86 -7.99 13.98
C VAL A 217 -1.62 -9.30 13.82
N ALA A 218 -1.68 -9.87 12.60
CA ALA A 218 -2.33 -11.15 12.36
C ALA A 218 -1.66 -12.31 13.12
N LEU A 219 -0.32 -12.36 13.12
CA LEU A 219 0.46 -13.37 13.85
C LEU A 219 0.28 -13.24 15.36
N ALA A 220 0.29 -12.03 15.87
CA ALA A 220 0.04 -11.76 17.29
C ALA A 220 -1.39 -12.15 17.69
N PHE A 221 -2.38 -11.83 16.84
CA PHE A 221 -3.78 -12.20 17.06
C PHE A 221 -4.02 -13.71 17.12
N VAL A 222 -3.20 -14.50 16.42
CA VAL A 222 -3.21 -15.98 16.47
C VAL A 222 -2.35 -16.53 17.64
N GLY A 223 -1.66 -15.65 18.39
CA GLY A 223 -0.83 -16.05 19.54
C GLY A 223 0.54 -16.61 19.18
N LEU A 224 1.07 -16.30 18.00
CA LEU A 224 2.36 -16.80 17.52
C LEU A 224 3.55 -15.87 17.82
N THR A 225 3.30 -14.72 18.42
CA THR A 225 4.33 -13.78 18.87
C THR A 225 4.53 -13.91 20.38
N ASP A 226 5.43 -13.09 20.93
CA ASP A 226 5.61 -13.00 22.38
C ASP A 226 4.37 -12.33 23.01
N LEU A 227 3.59 -13.11 23.74
CA LEU A 227 2.37 -12.65 24.42
C LEU A 227 2.64 -11.82 25.67
N ASN A 228 3.90 -11.76 26.15
CA ASN A 228 4.30 -10.91 27.27
C ASN A 228 4.68 -9.49 26.82
N SER A 229 4.80 -9.27 25.51
CA SER A 229 5.05 -7.95 24.96
C SER A 229 3.73 -7.27 24.50
N TRP A 230 3.61 -5.98 24.76
CA TRP A 230 2.40 -5.21 24.41
C TRP A 230 2.51 -4.60 23.02
N SER A 231 2.30 -5.41 21.97
CA SER A 231 2.08 -4.90 20.61
C SER A 231 0.58 -4.65 20.38
N LEU A 232 0.20 -3.90 19.34
CA LEU A 232 -1.22 -3.71 19.00
C LEU A 232 -1.94 -5.03 18.75
N GLY A 233 -1.24 -6.01 18.16
CA GLY A 233 -1.79 -7.34 17.91
C GLY A 233 -1.95 -8.17 19.18
N THR A 234 -1.01 -8.11 20.12
CA THR A 234 -1.12 -8.86 21.41
C THR A 234 -2.19 -8.27 22.31
N ILE A 235 -2.40 -6.95 22.30
CA ILE A 235 -3.53 -6.32 23.01
C ILE A 235 -4.86 -6.86 22.47
N LEU A 236 -4.99 -6.94 21.14
CA LEU A 236 -6.19 -7.51 20.49
C LEU A 236 -6.38 -9.01 20.80
N TYR A 237 -5.27 -9.77 20.85
CA TYR A 237 -5.29 -11.18 21.25
C TYR A 237 -5.88 -11.36 22.66
N TRP A 238 -5.34 -10.61 23.64
CA TRP A 238 -5.82 -10.67 25.02
C TRP A 238 -7.25 -10.19 25.15
N ALA A 239 -7.62 -9.08 24.50
CA ALA A 239 -8.99 -8.56 24.51
C ALA A 239 -10.00 -9.58 23.94
N GLN A 240 -9.63 -10.31 22.86
CA GLN A 240 -10.46 -11.37 22.30
C GLN A 240 -10.50 -12.60 23.23
N GLY A 241 -9.34 -13.05 23.68
CA GLY A 241 -9.23 -14.24 24.53
C GLY A 241 -10.01 -14.11 25.86
N GLN A 242 -10.11 -12.89 26.38
CA GLN A 242 -10.87 -12.55 27.58
C GLN A 242 -12.30 -12.10 27.30
N GLN A 243 -12.77 -12.27 26.06
CA GLN A 243 -14.16 -11.94 25.65
C GLN A 243 -14.57 -10.50 25.95
N ALA A 244 -13.63 -9.54 25.84
CA ALA A 244 -13.82 -8.14 26.20
C ALA A 244 -15.09 -7.52 25.57
N LEU A 245 -15.34 -7.79 24.27
CA LEU A 245 -16.53 -7.27 23.56
C LEU A 245 -17.83 -7.87 24.08
N GLN A 246 -17.85 -9.16 24.44
CA GLN A 246 -19.04 -9.83 24.97
C GLN A 246 -19.38 -9.32 26.40
N LEU A 247 -18.35 -8.96 27.15
CA LEU A 247 -18.49 -8.37 28.48
C LEU A 247 -18.74 -6.85 28.43
N GLY A 248 -18.85 -6.27 27.22
CA GLY A 248 -19.11 -4.84 27.04
C GLY A 248 -17.89 -3.93 27.24
N ALA A 249 -16.67 -4.49 27.39
CA ALA A 249 -15.44 -3.74 27.54
C ALA A 249 -14.83 -3.33 26.18
N TRP A 250 -15.61 -2.56 25.39
CA TRP A 250 -15.22 -2.10 24.07
C TRP A 250 -13.94 -1.26 24.08
N TRP A 251 -13.64 -0.56 25.17
CA TRP A 251 -12.45 0.27 25.36
C TRP A 251 -11.14 -0.50 25.32
N TRP A 252 -11.16 -1.80 25.53
CA TRP A 252 -9.97 -2.64 25.46
C TRP A 252 -9.69 -3.12 24.03
N PHE A 253 -10.74 -3.37 23.22
CA PHE A 253 -10.61 -3.89 21.86
C PHE A 253 -10.59 -2.79 20.79
N VAL A 254 -11.47 -1.77 20.91
CA VAL A 254 -11.65 -0.76 19.87
C VAL A 254 -10.44 0.16 19.68
N PRO A 255 -9.80 0.72 20.71
CA PRO A 255 -8.66 1.63 20.52
C PRO A 255 -7.48 1.01 19.77
N PRO A 256 -6.96 -0.20 20.09
CA PRO A 256 -5.90 -0.82 19.32
C PRO A 256 -6.32 -1.16 17.89
N GLY A 257 -7.57 -1.61 17.67
CA GLY A 257 -8.10 -1.84 16.34
C GLY A 257 -8.15 -0.58 15.48
N VAL A 258 -8.62 0.53 16.06
CA VAL A 258 -8.64 1.85 15.39
C VAL A 258 -7.22 2.35 15.12
N ALA A 259 -6.28 2.16 16.04
CA ALA A 259 -4.88 2.52 15.84
C ALA A 259 -4.28 1.79 14.62
N VAL A 260 -4.46 0.46 14.53
CA VAL A 260 -4.01 -0.32 13.36
C VAL A 260 -4.64 0.18 12.07
N ALA A 261 -5.95 0.44 12.05
CA ALA A 261 -6.68 0.93 10.89
C ALA A 261 -6.19 2.32 10.45
N LEU A 262 -5.93 3.22 11.40
CA LEU A 262 -5.43 4.57 11.11
C LEU A 262 -3.98 4.57 10.64
N ILE A 263 -3.10 3.74 11.23
CA ILE A 263 -1.72 3.58 10.78
C ILE A 263 -1.73 3.03 9.34
N GLY A 264 -2.49 1.97 9.06
CA GLY A 264 -2.63 1.43 7.71
C GLY A 264 -3.15 2.45 6.70
N THR A 265 -4.21 3.19 7.07
CA THR A 265 -4.76 4.25 6.22
C THR A 265 -3.74 5.36 5.95
N SER A 266 -2.96 5.76 6.96
CA SER A 266 -1.93 6.78 6.81
C SER A 266 -0.85 6.38 5.80
N LEU A 267 -0.40 5.12 5.84
CA LEU A 267 0.58 4.56 4.91
C LEU A 267 0.04 4.47 3.49
N VAL A 268 -1.22 4.02 3.31
CA VAL A 268 -1.87 3.99 1.98
C VAL A 268 -1.98 5.40 1.39
N LEU A 269 -2.38 6.40 2.19
CA LEU A 269 -2.44 7.79 1.74
C LEU A 269 -1.07 8.35 1.38
N LEU A 270 -0.04 8.00 2.15
CA LEU A 270 1.35 8.39 1.90
C LEU A 270 1.86 7.77 0.59
N ASN A 271 1.58 6.49 0.36
CA ASN A 271 1.97 5.79 -0.86
C ASN A 271 1.36 6.43 -2.12
N THR A 272 0.07 6.82 -2.08
CA THR A 272 -0.57 7.52 -3.21
C THR A 272 0.14 8.82 -3.58
N GLY A 273 0.80 9.46 -2.62
CA GLY A 273 1.60 10.68 -2.87
C GLY A 273 2.95 10.39 -3.48
N ILE A 274 3.61 9.32 -3.06
CA ILE A 274 4.90 8.89 -3.62
C ILE A 274 4.70 8.50 -5.09
N ASP A 275 3.64 7.76 -5.41
CA ASP A 275 3.30 7.36 -6.78
C ASP A 275 3.09 8.58 -7.69
N GLU A 276 2.43 9.65 -7.19
CA GLU A 276 2.23 10.89 -7.96
C GLU A 276 3.55 11.66 -8.18
N LEU A 277 4.47 11.62 -7.20
CA LEU A 277 5.79 12.22 -7.34
C LEU A 277 6.65 11.48 -8.37
N GLY A 278 6.54 10.16 -8.45
CA GLY A 278 7.26 9.30 -9.38
C GLY A 278 6.75 9.33 -10.83
N SER A 279 5.52 9.82 -11.06
CA SER A 279 4.90 9.79 -12.40
C SER A 279 4.61 11.19 -12.96
N PRO A 280 5.57 11.81 -13.71
CA PRO A 280 5.38 13.14 -14.29
C PRO A 280 4.19 13.24 -15.25
N ARG A 281 3.80 12.13 -15.89
CA ARG A 281 2.66 12.06 -16.80
C ARG A 281 1.32 12.31 -16.11
N LEU A 282 1.17 11.88 -14.84
CA LEU A 282 -0.03 12.17 -14.05
C LEU A 282 -0.14 13.65 -13.67
N ARG A 283 0.97 14.38 -13.63
CA ARG A 283 0.99 15.83 -13.42
C ARG A 283 0.56 16.61 -14.67
N ALA A 284 0.96 16.17 -15.86
CA ALA A 284 0.66 16.82 -17.12
C ALA A 284 -0.83 16.77 -17.48
N THR A 285 -1.50 15.64 -17.25
CA THR A 285 -2.94 15.48 -17.52
C THR A 285 -3.83 16.33 -16.62
N ARG A 286 -3.42 16.62 -15.38
CA ARG A 286 -4.14 17.55 -14.49
C ARG A 286 -3.84 19.02 -14.76
N GLY A 287 -2.66 19.35 -15.28
CA GLY A 287 -2.27 20.71 -15.67
C GLY A 287 -3.00 21.18 -16.95
N ALA A 288 -3.15 20.31 -17.92
CA ALA A 288 -3.85 20.61 -19.19
C ALA A 288 -5.35 20.91 -18.99
N ALA A 289 -6.00 20.37 -17.97
CA ALA A 289 -7.40 20.64 -17.66
C ALA A 289 -7.66 22.06 -17.13
N ARG A 290 -6.64 22.88 -16.90
CA ARG A 290 -6.74 24.23 -16.31
C ARG A 290 -6.37 25.39 -17.24
N ILE A 291 -5.93 25.09 -18.46
CA ILE A 291 -5.64 26.15 -19.44
C ILE A 291 -6.94 26.54 -20.13
N ALA A 292 -7.39 27.76 -19.88
CA ALA A 292 -8.49 28.46 -20.59
C ALA A 292 -9.94 28.06 -20.28
N GLY A 293 -10.31 27.60 -19.06
CA GLY A 293 -11.73 27.46 -18.68
C GLY A 293 -12.53 26.42 -19.49
N ARG A 294 -11.93 25.76 -20.44
CA ARG A 294 -12.50 24.65 -21.21
C ARG A 294 -12.05 23.32 -20.58
N ARG A 295 -12.99 22.45 -20.24
CA ARG A 295 -12.68 21.03 -19.97
C ARG A 295 -12.22 20.37 -21.26
N VAL A 296 -10.91 20.40 -21.49
CA VAL A 296 -10.31 19.59 -22.53
C VAL A 296 -10.26 18.16 -21.99
N TRP A 297 -11.09 17.29 -22.52
CA TRP A 297 -11.02 15.87 -22.21
C TRP A 297 -9.69 15.33 -22.76
N PRO A 298 -9.04 14.36 -22.08
CA PRO A 298 -7.77 13.77 -22.56
C PRO A 298 -7.92 12.93 -23.84
N THR A 299 -8.99 13.10 -24.58
CA THR A 299 -9.35 12.41 -25.81
C THR A 299 -9.54 13.37 -26.98
N ASP A 300 -8.80 14.48 -27.05
CA ASP A 300 -8.64 15.11 -28.35
C ASP A 300 -7.92 14.09 -29.23
N PRO A 301 -8.62 13.56 -30.27
CA PRO A 301 -8.00 12.52 -31.10
C PRO A 301 -6.75 13.13 -31.74
N THR A 302 -5.67 12.32 -31.78
CA THR A 302 -4.47 12.71 -32.52
C THR A 302 -4.89 13.20 -33.92
N PRO A 303 -4.12 14.10 -34.54
CA PRO A 303 -4.48 14.63 -35.88
C PRO A 303 -4.88 13.56 -36.87
N VAL A 304 -4.29 12.36 -36.75
CA VAL A 304 -4.61 11.18 -37.57
C VAL A 304 -5.99 10.61 -37.23
N LEU A 305 -6.34 10.48 -35.95
CA LEU A 305 -7.67 10.01 -35.54
C LEU A 305 -8.77 11.05 -35.83
N ALA A 306 -8.46 12.35 -35.73
CA ALA A 306 -9.37 13.41 -36.11
C ALA A 306 -9.69 13.36 -37.63
N GLN A 307 -8.71 13.07 -38.48
CA GLN A 307 -8.89 12.88 -39.92
C GLN A 307 -9.73 11.62 -40.25
N LEU A 308 -9.49 10.51 -39.54
CA LEU A 308 -10.25 9.27 -39.70
C LEU A 308 -11.72 9.39 -39.26
N THR A 309 -11.99 10.13 -38.20
CA THR A 309 -13.37 10.40 -37.76
C THR A 309 -14.08 11.41 -38.67
N ALA A 310 -13.37 12.38 -39.21
CA ALA A 310 -13.92 13.31 -40.20
C ALA A 310 -14.22 12.61 -41.54
N SER A 311 -13.40 11.66 -41.96
CA SER A 311 -13.64 10.85 -43.17
C SER A 311 -14.82 9.90 -43.01
N ARG A 312 -15.00 9.30 -41.83
CA ARG A 312 -16.19 8.47 -41.49
C ARG A 312 -17.48 9.28 -41.45
N GLY A 313 -17.45 10.51 -40.94
CA GLY A 313 -18.60 11.42 -40.98
C GLY A 313 -19.03 11.78 -42.42
N ARG A 314 -18.09 11.96 -43.36
CA ARG A 314 -18.37 12.19 -44.79
C ARG A 314 -18.95 10.95 -45.46
N LEU A 315 -18.46 9.76 -45.17
CA LEU A 315 -19.01 8.49 -45.67
C LEU A 315 -20.42 8.21 -45.15
N GLY A 316 -20.69 8.51 -43.86
CA GLY A 316 -22.03 8.39 -43.28
C GLY A 316 -23.05 9.35 -43.92
N GLY A 317 -22.65 10.58 -44.23
CA GLY A 317 -23.46 11.55 -44.97
C GLY A 317 -23.75 11.12 -46.41
N PHE A 318 -22.78 10.51 -47.07
CA PHE A 318 -22.95 9.99 -48.42
C PHE A 318 -23.90 8.78 -48.47
N LEU A 319 -23.83 7.87 -47.54
CA LEU A 319 -24.75 6.73 -47.42
C LEU A 319 -26.18 7.16 -47.04
N HIS A 320 -26.34 8.24 -46.27
CA HIS A 320 -27.66 8.79 -45.92
C HIS A 320 -28.31 9.52 -47.08
N SER A 321 -27.55 10.10 -48.03
CA SER A 321 -28.07 10.71 -49.26
C SER A 321 -28.53 9.66 -50.26
N PHE A 322 -27.87 8.50 -50.32
CA PHE A 322 -28.28 7.37 -51.18
C PHE A 322 -29.57 6.70 -50.71
N SER A 323 -29.82 6.64 -49.38
CA SER A 323 -31.04 6.04 -48.85
C SER A 323 -32.30 6.93 -49.02
N ARG A 324 -32.13 8.24 -49.24
CA ARG A 324 -33.25 9.17 -49.51
C ARG A 324 -33.60 9.32 -50.99
N GLY A 325 -32.73 8.89 -51.87
CA GLY A 325 -32.96 8.97 -53.32
C GLY A 325 -33.76 7.80 -53.92
N SER A 326 -33.96 6.72 -53.17
CA SER A 326 -34.62 5.52 -53.67
C SER A 326 -36.08 5.32 -53.23
N LEU A 327 -36.68 6.30 -52.53
CA LEU A 327 -38.06 6.17 -52.01
C LEU A 327 -39.07 7.14 -52.60
N LEU A 328 -38.74 7.77 -53.79
CA LEU A 328 -39.66 8.72 -54.44
C LEU A 328 -39.98 8.38 -55.89
N ASP A 329 -39.94 7.11 -56.32
CA ASP A 329 -40.37 6.79 -57.69
C ASP A 329 -41.06 5.43 -57.77
N GLU A 330 -42.23 5.30 -57.11
CA GLU A 330 -43.24 4.28 -57.41
C GLU A 330 -44.58 4.68 -56.76
N THR A 331 -45.21 5.70 -57.47
CA THR A 331 -46.66 5.85 -57.33
C THR A 331 -47.15 6.32 -58.72
N THR A 332 -47.69 5.45 -59.48
CA THR A 332 -48.83 5.77 -60.37
C THR A 332 -49.54 4.48 -60.77
N PRO A 333 -50.86 4.56 -60.93
CA PRO A 333 -51.75 3.42 -60.95
C PRO A 333 -52.18 3.02 -62.34
N ALA A 334 -52.55 1.81 -62.47
CA ALA A 334 -53.43 1.46 -63.56
C ALA A 334 -54.36 0.32 -63.18
N GLY A 335 -55.58 0.65 -63.21
CA GLY A 335 -56.72 -0.17 -63.02
C GLY A 335 -56.93 -1.22 -64.14
N GLY A 336 -57.89 -2.00 -63.90
CA GLY A 336 -58.40 -2.98 -64.89
C GLY A 336 -58.97 -4.21 -64.21
N GLU A 337 -60.19 -4.11 -63.95
CA GLU A 337 -61.27 -5.11 -64.04
C GLU A 337 -60.93 -6.51 -64.61
N LEU A 338 -61.58 -7.48 -64.02
CA LEU A 338 -62.37 -8.56 -64.57
C LEU A 338 -62.14 -9.94 -63.95
N ARG A 339 -63.21 -10.33 -63.33
CA ARG A 339 -63.81 -11.66 -63.05
C ARG A 339 -63.30 -12.40 -61.83
#